data_cfa2702134b1d8319d4ba62d609151e3
#
_entry.id   cfa2702134b1d8319d4ba62d609151e3
#
_cell.length_a   1.000
_cell.length_b   1.000
_cell.length_c   1.000
_cell.angle_alpha   90.00
_cell.angle_beta   90.00
_cell.angle_gamma   90.00
#
_symmetry.space_group_name_H-M   'P 1'
#
loop_
_entity.id
_entity.type
_entity.pdbx_description
1 polymer ?
#
loop_
_entity_poly.entity_id
_entity_poly.type
_entity_poly.pdbx_seq_one_letter_code
_entity_poly.pdbx_strand_id
1 'polypeptide(L)'
;MEDVITEASPPSRFLEEDLNTFTPPSPPVTPFPSLHFPQQQPLTPKLLIIALSPISLSLFHPHLLPPSVPLLASLTLPNTNPITLSPLTPNSFLLSVPSSIPSHHSHAIAKTLIGHQIRPDSVLVFDSLSPSNYRGRLPSDEAVAFKLDTSAERKAAEGEKILEGLEYYPSGSVVDGLAAAFLARCQLLNLRASLCVSWPEFDRSVMALIERLLRNGVLRGCDGLRFGSQVLRFGRKKGRGFESELYS
;
A
#
# COMPACT_ATOMS: atom_id res chain seq x y z
N MET A 1 46.16 25.18 27.26
CA MET A 1 45.11 24.52 26.46
C MET A 1 44.25 23.82 27.48
N GLU A 2 43.16 24.49 27.89
CA GLU A 2 42.19 23.86 28.79
C GLU A 2 41.37 22.87 27.99
N ASP A 3 41.25 21.69 28.53
CA ASP A 3 40.64 20.53 27.89
C ASP A 3 39.09 20.75 27.89
N VAL A 4 38.51 20.91 26.72
CA VAL A 4 37.07 21.14 26.52
C VAL A 4 36.18 19.97 27.05
N ILE A 5 36.82 18.92 27.55
CA ILE A 5 36.16 17.70 28.08
C ILE A 5 35.73 17.84 29.55
N THR A 6 36.14 18.93 30.25
CA THR A 6 35.81 19.13 31.66
C THR A 6 34.66 20.09 31.94
N GLU A 7 33.97 20.60 30.93
CA GLU A 7 32.75 21.34 31.17
C GLU A 7 31.65 20.38 31.62
N ALA A 8 31.17 20.58 32.85
CA ALA A 8 29.99 19.88 33.35
C ALA A 8 28.81 20.04 32.40
N SER A 9 28.18 18.93 32.04
CA SER A 9 26.96 18.96 31.22
C SER A 9 25.96 19.96 31.79
N PRO A 10 25.31 20.80 30.97
CA PRO A 10 24.31 21.71 31.46
C PRO A 10 23.23 20.96 32.26
N PRO A 11 22.75 21.55 33.36
CA PRO A 11 21.76 20.85 34.18
C PRO A 11 20.51 20.51 33.34
N SER A 12 19.99 19.31 33.58
CA SER A 12 18.74 18.88 32.94
C SER A 12 17.64 19.92 33.20
N ARG A 13 16.85 20.25 32.17
CA ARG A 13 15.67 21.13 32.33
C ARG A 13 14.55 20.45 33.10
N PHE A 14 14.64 19.19 33.40
CA PHE A 14 13.70 18.43 34.20
C PHE A 14 14.27 18.22 35.58
N LEU A 15 13.46 18.44 36.61
CA LEU A 15 13.79 18.07 37.96
C LEU A 15 13.91 16.56 38.08
N GLU A 16 14.87 16.09 38.86
CA GLU A 16 15.11 14.64 39.03
C GLU A 16 13.88 13.91 39.59
N GLU A 17 13.09 14.59 40.40
CA GLU A 17 11.80 14.14 40.92
C GLU A 17 10.77 13.93 39.82
N ASP A 18 10.72 14.83 38.82
CA ASP A 18 9.79 14.74 37.68
C ASP A 18 10.14 13.53 36.78
N LEU A 19 11.43 13.25 36.63
CA LEU A 19 11.90 12.07 35.87
C LEU A 19 11.58 10.76 36.58
N ASN A 20 11.70 10.74 37.92
CA ASN A 20 11.43 9.55 38.72
C ASN A 20 9.94 9.27 38.91
N THR A 21 9.09 10.30 38.82
CA THR A 21 7.62 10.18 38.92
C THR A 21 6.92 10.11 37.57
N PHE A 22 7.66 10.27 36.45
CA PHE A 22 7.09 10.22 35.13
C PHE A 22 6.56 8.81 34.82
N THR A 23 5.25 8.67 34.87
CA THR A 23 4.57 7.49 34.34
C THR A 23 4.14 7.81 32.91
N PRO A 24 4.76 7.19 31.90
CA PRO A 24 4.36 7.43 30.52
C PRO A 24 2.87 7.08 30.36
N PRO A 25 2.09 7.93 29.67
CA PRO A 25 0.69 7.63 29.42
C PRO A 25 0.60 6.26 28.72
N SER A 26 -0.29 5.40 29.21
CA SER A 26 -0.54 4.12 28.56
C SER A 26 -0.85 4.39 27.08
N PRO A 27 -0.17 3.73 26.14
CA PRO A 27 -0.43 3.93 24.73
C PRO A 27 -1.91 3.64 24.48
N PRO A 28 -2.62 4.48 23.70
CA PRO A 28 -4.02 4.24 23.40
C PRO A 28 -4.14 2.85 22.80
N VAL A 29 -5.03 2.04 23.35
CA VAL A 29 -5.32 0.70 22.83
C VAL A 29 -5.99 0.90 21.47
N THR A 30 -5.19 0.88 20.42
CA THR A 30 -5.72 0.90 19.06
C THR A 30 -6.39 -0.45 18.81
N PRO A 31 -7.68 -0.48 18.48
CA PRO A 31 -8.37 -1.74 18.22
C PRO A 31 -7.66 -2.45 17.06
N PHE A 32 -7.26 -3.69 17.30
CA PHE A 32 -6.66 -4.51 16.25
C PHE A 32 -7.68 -4.72 15.13
N PRO A 33 -7.22 -4.73 13.86
CA PRO A 33 -8.08 -5.05 12.74
C PRO A 33 -8.67 -6.46 12.92
N SER A 34 -9.98 -6.58 12.84
CA SER A 34 -10.65 -7.88 12.89
C SER A 34 -10.64 -8.52 11.50
N LEU A 35 -10.04 -9.71 11.45
CA LEU A 35 -9.87 -10.47 10.23
C LEU A 35 -10.86 -11.64 10.19
N HIS A 36 -11.64 -11.72 9.14
CA HIS A 36 -12.55 -12.84 8.89
C HIS A 36 -12.07 -13.66 7.70
N PHE A 37 -11.54 -14.86 7.98
CA PHE A 37 -11.21 -15.86 6.99
C PHE A 37 -12.16 -17.04 7.14
N PRO A 38 -13.01 -17.33 6.15
CA PRO A 38 -13.89 -18.51 6.18
C PRO A 38 -13.11 -19.84 6.13
N GLN A 39 -11.90 -19.81 5.59
CA GLN A 39 -11.05 -20.97 5.41
C GLN A 39 -9.97 -21.07 6.49
N GLN A 40 -9.77 -22.27 7.03
CA GLN A 40 -8.73 -22.52 8.06
C GLN A 40 -7.32 -22.68 7.48
N GLN A 41 -7.20 -22.91 6.16
CA GLN A 41 -5.90 -23.11 5.51
C GLN A 41 -5.40 -21.80 4.87
N PRO A 42 -4.08 -21.56 4.90
CA PRO A 42 -3.52 -20.39 4.24
C PRO A 42 -3.74 -20.47 2.71
N LEU A 43 -4.08 -19.34 2.13
CA LEU A 43 -4.26 -19.19 0.69
C LEU A 43 -2.90 -19.07 0.00
N THR A 44 -2.67 -19.82 -1.07
CA THR A 44 -1.39 -19.83 -1.81
C THR A 44 -1.59 -19.45 -3.28
N PRO A 45 -1.95 -18.19 -3.59
CA PRO A 45 -2.05 -17.76 -4.98
C PRO A 45 -0.67 -17.63 -5.62
N LYS A 46 -0.57 -17.87 -6.93
CA LYS A 46 0.64 -17.52 -7.70
C LYS A 46 0.88 -16.02 -7.73
N LEU A 47 -0.20 -15.26 -7.83
CA LEU A 47 -0.15 -13.79 -7.85
C LEU A 47 -1.18 -13.19 -6.90
N LEU A 48 -0.73 -12.28 -6.04
CA LEU A 48 -1.58 -11.41 -5.25
C LEU A 48 -1.50 -9.98 -5.80
N ILE A 49 -2.61 -9.47 -6.31
CA ILE A 49 -2.73 -8.07 -6.72
C ILE A 49 -3.36 -7.28 -5.57
N ILE A 50 -2.75 -6.16 -5.21
CA ILE A 50 -3.22 -5.27 -4.14
C ILE A 50 -3.57 -3.92 -4.76
N ALA A 51 -4.85 -3.57 -4.74
CA ALA A 51 -5.36 -2.31 -5.27
C ALA A 51 -5.59 -1.31 -4.12
N LEU A 52 -4.75 -0.27 -4.06
CA LEU A 52 -4.82 0.82 -3.06
C LEU A 52 -5.29 2.13 -3.70
N SER A 53 -4.88 2.40 -4.93
CA SER A 53 -5.24 3.64 -5.62
C SER A 53 -6.67 3.62 -6.16
N PRO A 54 -7.34 4.79 -6.25
CA PRO A 54 -8.66 4.90 -6.86
C PRO A 54 -8.71 4.39 -8.30
N ILE A 55 -7.63 4.59 -9.06
CA ILE A 55 -7.51 4.08 -10.43
C ILE A 55 -7.50 2.55 -10.45
N SER A 56 -6.69 1.90 -9.62
CA SER A 56 -6.63 0.44 -9.57
C SER A 56 -7.95 -0.16 -9.09
N LEU A 57 -8.60 0.44 -8.10
CA LEU A 57 -9.93 0.03 -7.64
C LEU A 57 -10.98 0.18 -8.75
N SER A 58 -10.92 1.27 -9.53
CA SER A 58 -11.82 1.49 -10.67
C SER A 58 -11.57 0.47 -11.79
N LEU A 59 -10.30 0.15 -12.06
CA LEU A 59 -9.91 -0.84 -13.05
C LEU A 59 -10.47 -2.23 -12.73
N PHE A 60 -10.38 -2.63 -11.47
CA PHE A 60 -10.87 -3.93 -11.00
C PHE A 60 -12.34 -3.90 -10.55
N HIS A 61 -13.05 -2.76 -10.66
CA HIS A 61 -14.44 -2.62 -10.24
C HIS A 61 -15.38 -3.72 -10.73
N PRO A 62 -15.30 -4.20 -11.98
CA PRO A 62 -16.16 -5.31 -12.44
C PRO A 62 -15.98 -6.60 -11.63
N HIS A 63 -14.82 -6.77 -10.99
CA HIS A 63 -14.52 -7.93 -10.15
C HIS A 63 -14.81 -7.69 -8.65
N LEU A 64 -15.22 -6.48 -8.28
CA LEU A 64 -15.56 -6.12 -6.89
C LEU A 64 -17.06 -6.07 -6.64
N LEU A 65 -17.88 -6.13 -7.70
CA LEU A 65 -19.33 -6.05 -7.60
C LEU A 65 -19.95 -7.41 -7.24
N PRO A 66 -20.79 -7.47 -6.18
CA PRO A 66 -21.62 -8.64 -5.91
C PRO A 66 -22.75 -8.78 -6.98
N PRO A 67 -23.31 -9.99 -7.20
CA PRO A 67 -23.21 -11.20 -6.40
C PRO A 67 -22.29 -12.29 -6.99
N SER A 68 -21.52 -12.02 -8.04
CA SER A 68 -20.88 -13.04 -8.85
C SER A 68 -19.50 -13.49 -8.36
N VAL A 69 -18.91 -12.83 -7.38
CA VAL A 69 -17.56 -13.16 -6.91
C VAL A 69 -17.58 -13.60 -5.46
N PRO A 70 -17.16 -14.85 -5.16
CA PRO A 70 -17.07 -15.30 -3.78
C PRO A 70 -16.00 -14.49 -3.04
N LEU A 71 -16.37 -13.93 -1.90
CA LEU A 71 -15.44 -13.25 -1.01
C LEU A 71 -14.62 -14.30 -0.26
N LEU A 72 -13.30 -14.32 -0.47
CA LEU A 72 -12.40 -15.27 0.19
C LEU A 72 -12.07 -14.84 1.61
N ALA A 73 -11.96 -13.54 1.84
CA ALA A 73 -11.70 -12.98 3.15
C ALA A 73 -12.10 -11.51 3.23
N SER A 74 -12.34 -11.02 4.44
CA SER A 74 -12.54 -9.61 4.71
C SER A 74 -11.81 -9.20 5.98
N LEU A 75 -11.25 -8.00 5.97
CA LEU A 75 -10.61 -7.37 7.11
C LEU A 75 -11.33 -6.06 7.39
N THR A 76 -11.89 -5.96 8.58
CA THR A 76 -12.63 -4.77 9.01
C THR A 76 -11.82 -3.98 10.02
N LEU A 77 -11.79 -2.67 9.82
CA LEU A 77 -11.28 -1.69 10.76
C LEU A 77 -12.40 -0.74 11.16
N PRO A 78 -12.33 -0.17 12.38
CA PRO A 78 -13.31 0.83 12.81
C PRO A 78 -13.38 2.01 11.82
N ASN A 79 -14.58 2.44 11.48
CA ASN A 79 -14.85 3.60 10.62
C ASN A 79 -14.27 3.58 9.20
N THR A 80 -13.90 2.39 8.68
CA THR A 80 -13.42 2.25 7.30
C THR A 80 -14.25 1.21 6.55
N ASN A 81 -14.23 1.29 5.21
CA ASN A 81 -14.77 0.22 4.39
C ASN A 81 -13.90 -1.03 4.53
N PRO A 82 -14.48 -2.23 4.51
CA PRO A 82 -13.72 -3.45 4.66
C PRO A 82 -12.72 -3.64 3.52
N ILE A 83 -11.52 -4.10 3.87
CA ILE A 83 -10.56 -4.62 2.91
C ILE A 83 -11.07 -6.00 2.49
N THR A 84 -11.16 -6.26 1.20
CA THR A 84 -11.74 -7.51 0.69
C THR A 84 -10.74 -8.26 -0.18
N LEU A 85 -10.74 -9.59 -0.04
CA LEU A 85 -9.96 -10.50 -0.86
C LEU A 85 -10.92 -11.33 -1.73
N SER A 86 -10.73 -11.26 -3.04
CA SER A 86 -11.54 -11.98 -4.02
C SER A 86 -10.66 -12.72 -5.04
N PRO A 87 -11.12 -13.85 -5.60
CA PRO A 87 -10.42 -14.48 -6.70
C PRO A 87 -10.57 -13.64 -7.97
N LEU A 88 -9.47 -13.43 -8.68
CA LEU A 88 -9.45 -12.77 -9.98
C LEU A 88 -9.36 -13.79 -11.11
N THR A 89 -8.49 -14.76 -10.94
CA THR A 89 -8.34 -15.97 -11.77
C THR A 89 -8.12 -17.17 -10.86
N PRO A 90 -8.10 -18.41 -11.35
CA PRO A 90 -7.84 -19.58 -10.51
C PRO A 90 -6.52 -19.50 -9.72
N ASN A 91 -5.54 -18.77 -10.24
CA ASN A 91 -4.21 -18.65 -9.65
C ASN A 91 -3.88 -17.22 -9.14
N SER A 92 -4.80 -16.26 -9.30
CA SER A 92 -4.55 -14.85 -8.94
C SER A 92 -5.67 -14.32 -8.08
N PHE A 93 -5.31 -13.64 -6.98
CA PHE A 93 -6.26 -13.02 -6.07
C PHE A 93 -6.10 -11.51 -6.08
N LEU A 94 -7.21 -10.82 -5.83
CA LEU A 94 -7.28 -9.37 -5.71
C LEU A 94 -7.60 -8.99 -4.28
N LEU A 95 -6.71 -8.21 -3.67
CA LEU A 95 -6.93 -7.54 -2.41
C LEU A 95 -7.30 -6.08 -2.70
N SER A 96 -8.51 -5.67 -2.36
CA SER A 96 -8.98 -4.29 -2.57
C SER A 96 -9.09 -3.54 -1.25
N VAL A 97 -8.53 -2.34 -1.22
CA VAL A 97 -8.50 -1.44 -0.06
C VAL A 97 -9.21 -0.14 -0.44
N PRO A 98 -10.54 -0.05 -0.26
CA PRO A 98 -11.33 1.07 -0.77
C PRO A 98 -11.23 2.34 0.07
N SER A 99 -10.59 2.28 1.25
CA SER A 99 -10.47 3.42 2.16
C SER A 99 -9.01 3.68 2.53
N SER A 100 -8.68 4.94 2.77
CA SER A 100 -7.37 5.32 3.31
C SER A 100 -7.19 4.69 4.70
N ILE A 101 -6.06 4.05 4.90
CA ILE A 101 -5.70 3.37 6.16
C ILE A 101 -4.74 4.27 6.95
N PRO A 102 -4.99 4.50 8.23
CA PRO A 102 -4.05 5.23 9.09
C PRO A 102 -2.68 4.53 9.12
N SER A 103 -1.60 5.31 9.05
CA SER A 103 -0.24 4.79 8.94
C SER A 103 0.16 3.83 10.06
N HIS A 104 -0.34 4.04 11.28
CA HIS A 104 -0.06 3.19 12.44
C HIS A 104 -0.68 1.78 12.32
N HIS A 105 -1.66 1.56 11.46
CA HIS A 105 -2.23 0.24 11.18
C HIS A 105 -1.54 -0.48 10.02
N SER A 106 -0.81 0.24 9.16
CA SER A 106 -0.28 -0.30 7.91
C SER A 106 0.59 -1.54 8.10
N HIS A 107 1.52 -1.48 9.07
CA HIS A 107 2.39 -2.62 9.36
C HIS A 107 1.64 -3.84 9.90
N ALA A 108 0.68 -3.62 10.81
CA ALA A 108 -0.13 -4.69 11.39
C ALA A 108 -0.96 -5.39 10.31
N ILE A 109 -1.58 -4.63 9.39
CA ILE A 109 -2.34 -5.16 8.27
C ILE A 109 -1.47 -5.98 7.33
N ALA A 110 -0.33 -5.43 6.90
CA ALA A 110 0.59 -6.14 6.02
C ALA A 110 1.09 -7.45 6.65
N LYS A 111 1.45 -7.43 7.93
CA LYS A 111 1.88 -8.61 8.70
C LYS A 111 0.78 -9.66 8.83
N THR A 112 -0.46 -9.23 9.08
CA THR A 112 -1.60 -10.13 9.26
C THR A 112 -1.97 -10.83 7.95
N LEU A 113 -1.96 -10.09 6.84
CA LEU A 113 -2.36 -10.61 5.53
C LEU A 113 -1.26 -11.47 4.90
N ILE A 114 -0.02 -10.96 4.82
CA ILE A 114 1.07 -11.64 4.10
C ILE A 114 1.97 -12.44 5.03
N GLY A 115 2.10 -13.72 4.74
CA GLY A 115 2.97 -14.67 5.43
C GLY A 115 2.24 -15.67 6.32
N HIS A 116 1.15 -15.27 6.97
CA HIS A 116 0.33 -16.18 7.77
C HIS A 116 -0.88 -16.69 7.00
N GLN A 117 -1.75 -15.78 6.57
CA GLN A 117 -3.03 -16.11 5.94
C GLN A 117 -2.89 -16.26 4.41
N ILE A 118 -2.06 -15.44 3.80
CA ILE A 118 -1.82 -15.47 2.36
C ILE A 118 -0.32 -15.67 2.13
N ARG A 119 0.04 -16.69 1.36
CA ARG A 119 1.42 -17.00 0.97
C ARG A 119 1.51 -17.00 -0.56
N PRO A 120 1.58 -15.82 -1.18
CA PRO A 120 1.68 -15.71 -2.62
C PRO A 120 3.09 -16.02 -3.11
N ASP A 121 3.23 -16.51 -4.35
CA ASP A 121 4.54 -16.62 -5.01
C ASP A 121 5.05 -15.25 -5.44
N SER A 122 4.13 -14.35 -5.82
CA SER A 122 4.43 -12.99 -6.23
C SER A 122 3.34 -12.00 -5.81
N VAL A 123 3.73 -10.73 -5.60
CA VAL A 123 2.83 -9.66 -5.16
C VAL A 123 2.98 -8.45 -6.09
N LEU A 124 1.86 -7.90 -6.53
CA LEU A 124 1.80 -6.67 -7.30
C LEU A 124 0.93 -5.65 -6.56
N VAL A 125 1.52 -4.54 -6.15
CA VAL A 125 0.83 -3.46 -5.44
C VAL A 125 0.62 -2.29 -6.38
N PHE A 126 -0.58 -1.73 -6.42
CA PHE A 126 -0.90 -0.50 -7.13
C PHE A 126 -1.26 0.62 -6.18
N ASP A 127 -0.54 1.73 -6.28
CA ASP A 127 -0.83 2.94 -5.50
C ASP A 127 -0.73 4.20 -6.36
N SER A 128 -1.23 5.31 -5.82
CA SER A 128 -1.10 6.63 -6.42
C SER A 128 0.16 7.31 -5.92
N LEU A 129 0.82 8.01 -6.82
CA LEU A 129 1.96 8.85 -6.49
C LEU A 129 1.48 10.12 -5.78
N SER A 130 2.05 10.42 -4.61
CA SER A 130 1.86 11.70 -3.93
C SER A 130 2.92 12.70 -4.39
N PRO A 131 2.53 13.89 -4.88
CA PRO A 131 3.49 14.91 -5.32
C PRO A 131 4.49 15.32 -4.23
N SER A 132 4.09 15.30 -2.96
CA SER A 132 4.97 15.60 -1.82
C SER A 132 6.07 14.57 -1.61
N ASN A 133 5.84 13.33 -2.05
CA ASN A 133 6.75 12.21 -1.89
C ASN A 133 7.64 11.97 -3.11
N TYR A 134 7.40 12.71 -4.18
CA TYR A 134 8.13 12.56 -5.44
C TYR A 134 9.28 13.57 -5.54
N ARG A 135 10.46 13.07 -5.82
CA ARG A 135 11.63 13.91 -6.06
C ARG A 135 11.79 14.16 -7.56
N GLY A 136 11.32 15.29 -8.01
CA GLY A 136 11.37 15.70 -9.39
C GLY A 136 10.18 16.57 -9.76
N ARG A 137 10.01 16.82 -11.05
CA ARG A 137 8.85 17.53 -11.59
C ARG A 137 7.92 16.53 -12.25
N LEU A 138 6.70 16.46 -11.75
CA LEU A 138 5.65 15.63 -12.37
C LEU A 138 5.09 16.33 -13.58
N PRO A 139 4.85 15.63 -14.69
CA PRO A 139 4.13 16.19 -15.83
C PRO A 139 2.68 16.50 -15.43
N SER A 140 2.15 17.63 -15.96
CA SER A 140 0.75 18.00 -15.69
C SER A 140 -0.24 17.21 -16.53
N ASP A 141 0.14 16.86 -17.76
CA ASP A 141 -0.78 16.39 -18.80
C ASP A 141 -0.43 14.99 -19.34
N GLU A 142 0.52 14.32 -18.71
CA GLU A 142 0.98 12.99 -19.14
C GLU A 142 0.81 11.97 -18.03
N ALA A 143 0.29 10.79 -18.40
CA ALA A 143 0.21 9.65 -17.49
C ALA A 143 1.57 9.00 -17.33
N VAL A 144 2.07 8.94 -16.11
CA VAL A 144 3.33 8.28 -15.79
C VAL A 144 3.12 7.21 -14.73
N ALA A 145 3.92 6.17 -14.78
CA ALA A 145 3.99 5.15 -13.77
C ALA A 145 5.45 4.74 -13.55
N PHE A 146 5.77 4.45 -12.30
CA PHE A 146 7.08 4.00 -11.86
C PHE A 146 6.96 2.71 -11.06
N LYS A 147 8.05 1.96 -10.97
CA LYS A 147 8.09 0.74 -10.16
C LYS A 147 9.12 0.77 -9.06
N LEU A 148 8.84 0.01 -7.99
CA LEU A 148 9.82 -0.42 -7.00
C LEU A 148 9.71 -1.92 -6.83
N ASP A 149 10.85 -2.60 -6.90
CA ASP A 149 10.93 -4.05 -6.82
C ASP A 149 11.66 -4.49 -5.57
N THR A 150 11.22 -5.59 -4.95
CA THR A 150 11.98 -6.29 -3.91
C THR A 150 13.27 -6.88 -4.48
N SER A 151 14.22 -7.20 -3.61
CA SER A 151 15.48 -7.84 -4.01
C SER A 151 15.26 -9.17 -4.72
N ALA A 152 14.22 -9.92 -4.31
CA ALA A 152 13.85 -11.17 -4.96
C ALA A 152 13.35 -10.95 -6.39
N GLU A 153 12.52 -9.90 -6.62
CA GLU A 153 12.02 -9.57 -7.95
C GLU A 153 13.11 -9.04 -8.87
N ARG A 154 14.04 -8.22 -8.33
CA ARG A 154 15.18 -7.71 -9.13
C ARG A 154 16.06 -8.82 -9.68
N LYS A 155 16.18 -9.95 -8.96
CA LYS A 155 16.96 -11.12 -9.36
C LYS A 155 16.23 -12.04 -10.34
N ALA A 156 14.93 -11.82 -10.57
CA ALA A 156 14.17 -12.60 -11.53
C ALA A 156 14.71 -12.40 -12.95
N ALA A 157 14.66 -13.46 -13.76
CA ALA A 157 15.07 -13.40 -15.15
C ALA A 157 14.23 -12.40 -15.96
N GLU A 158 14.80 -11.85 -17.03
CA GLU A 158 14.04 -11.06 -17.98
C GLU A 158 12.97 -11.95 -18.63
N GLY A 159 11.76 -11.42 -18.77
CA GLY A 159 10.57 -12.17 -19.23
C GLY A 159 9.77 -12.82 -18.10
N GLU A 160 10.31 -12.89 -16.88
CA GLU A 160 9.60 -13.37 -15.68
C GLU A 160 9.23 -12.25 -14.71
N LYS A 161 9.68 -11.02 -14.99
CA LYS A 161 9.43 -9.86 -14.12
C LYS A 161 7.94 -9.53 -14.07
N ILE A 162 7.47 -9.15 -12.89
CA ILE A 162 6.08 -8.78 -12.64
C ILE A 162 5.69 -7.55 -13.47
N LEU A 163 6.57 -6.53 -13.49
CA LEU A 163 6.38 -5.30 -14.26
C LEU A 163 7.58 -5.07 -15.17
N GLU A 164 7.37 -5.29 -16.47
CA GLU A 164 8.35 -4.96 -17.50
C GLU A 164 8.06 -3.58 -18.11
N GLY A 165 9.11 -2.93 -18.61
CA GLY A 165 8.98 -1.68 -19.36
C GLY A 165 8.65 -0.43 -18.55
N LEU A 166 8.60 -0.52 -17.20
CA LEU A 166 8.49 0.64 -16.32
C LEU A 166 9.86 1.07 -15.80
N GLU A 167 10.03 2.38 -15.72
CA GLU A 167 11.16 2.98 -15.03
C GLU A 167 11.07 2.80 -13.52
N TYR A 168 12.24 2.77 -12.87
CA TYR A 168 12.27 2.75 -11.40
C TYR A 168 11.87 4.11 -10.82
N TYR A 169 11.19 4.05 -9.69
CA TYR A 169 10.84 5.25 -8.93
C TYR A 169 12.11 6.03 -8.58
N PRO A 170 12.16 7.35 -8.85
CA PRO A 170 13.40 8.12 -8.73
C PRO A 170 14.01 8.07 -7.33
N SER A 171 15.33 7.95 -7.28
CA SER A 171 16.07 7.94 -6.03
C SER A 171 15.84 9.22 -5.23
N GLY A 172 15.58 9.07 -3.94
CA GLY A 172 15.22 10.17 -3.04
C GLY A 172 13.74 10.49 -2.98
N SER A 173 12.91 9.81 -3.80
CA SER A 173 11.46 9.79 -3.61
C SER A 173 11.08 8.80 -2.50
N VAL A 174 9.92 9.01 -1.87
CA VAL A 174 9.47 8.23 -0.70
C VAL A 174 8.17 7.50 -1.03
N VAL A 175 8.04 6.28 -0.54
CA VAL A 175 6.77 5.54 -0.48
C VAL A 175 6.40 5.41 0.98
N ASP A 176 5.16 5.69 1.31
CA ASP A 176 4.62 5.67 2.67
C ASP A 176 3.40 4.76 2.81
N GLY A 177 2.82 4.76 3.99
CA GLY A 177 1.55 4.11 4.27
C GLY A 177 1.53 2.60 4.02
N LEU A 178 0.39 2.13 3.52
CA LEU A 178 0.14 0.71 3.35
C LEU A 178 0.94 0.09 2.20
N ALA A 179 1.21 0.85 1.14
CA ALA A 179 2.03 0.40 0.01
C ALA A 179 3.46 0.07 0.46
N ALA A 180 4.06 0.98 1.24
CA ALA A 180 5.38 0.77 1.84
C ALA A 180 5.40 -0.45 2.76
N ALA A 181 4.36 -0.61 3.60
CA ALA A 181 4.25 -1.72 4.54
C ALA A 181 4.16 -3.08 3.83
N PHE A 182 3.39 -3.18 2.74
CA PHE A 182 3.31 -4.40 1.94
C PHE A 182 4.65 -4.72 1.25
N LEU A 183 5.28 -3.72 0.63
CA LEU A 183 6.56 -3.94 -0.06
C LEU A 183 7.66 -4.34 0.94
N ALA A 184 7.74 -3.66 2.09
CA ALA A 184 8.67 -3.99 3.17
C ALA A 184 8.42 -5.41 3.72
N ARG A 185 7.15 -5.79 3.91
CA ARG A 185 6.81 -7.14 4.36
C ARG A 185 7.25 -8.21 3.36
N CYS A 186 7.02 -7.98 2.06
CA CYS A 186 7.49 -8.87 1.01
C CYS A 186 9.03 -8.96 0.98
N GLN A 187 9.72 -7.83 1.15
CA GLN A 187 11.18 -7.79 1.24
C GLN A 187 11.70 -8.62 2.41
N LEU A 188 11.10 -8.50 3.60
CA LEU A 188 11.47 -9.28 4.79
C LEU A 188 11.25 -10.78 4.62
N LEU A 189 10.22 -11.17 3.89
CA LEU A 189 9.90 -12.57 3.60
C LEU A 189 10.61 -13.13 2.37
N ASN A 190 11.47 -12.33 1.73
CA ASN A 190 12.14 -12.66 0.47
C ASN A 190 11.17 -13.06 -0.65
N LEU A 191 9.97 -12.46 -0.67
CA LEU A 191 8.97 -12.67 -1.70
C LEU A 191 9.23 -11.76 -2.90
N ARG A 192 8.90 -12.25 -4.08
CA ARG A 192 8.88 -11.44 -5.30
C ARG A 192 7.73 -10.44 -5.21
N ALA A 193 8.05 -9.14 -5.26
CA ALA A 193 7.04 -8.11 -5.24
C ALA A 193 7.47 -6.87 -6.02
N SER A 194 6.50 -6.28 -6.70
CA SER A 194 6.61 -4.98 -7.38
C SER A 194 5.52 -4.05 -6.90
N LEU A 195 5.88 -2.81 -6.62
CA LEU A 195 4.95 -1.71 -6.41
C LEU A 195 4.93 -0.83 -7.66
N CYS A 196 3.75 -0.59 -8.20
CA CYS A 196 3.49 0.37 -9.25
C CYS A 196 2.87 1.63 -8.63
N VAL A 197 3.55 2.77 -8.74
CA VAL A 197 3.01 4.09 -8.37
C VAL A 197 2.70 4.87 -9.62
N SER A 198 1.52 5.46 -9.71
CA SER A 198 1.02 6.11 -10.91
C SER A 198 0.53 7.53 -10.66
N TRP A 199 0.64 8.37 -11.70
CA TRP A 199 0.19 9.77 -11.71
C TRP A 199 -0.44 10.11 -13.08
N PRO A 200 -1.48 10.96 -13.11
CA PRO A 200 -2.26 11.50 -11.97
C PRO A 200 -3.24 10.50 -11.35
N GLU A 201 -3.75 10.83 -10.15
CA GLU A 201 -4.56 9.92 -9.32
C GLU A 201 -5.92 9.55 -9.95
N PHE A 202 -6.48 10.37 -10.83
CA PHE A 202 -7.85 10.20 -11.36
C PHE A 202 -7.90 10.42 -12.88
N ASP A 203 -7.03 9.77 -13.63
CA ASP A 203 -7.00 9.92 -15.07
C ASP A 203 -7.23 8.60 -15.82
N ARG A 204 -7.99 8.66 -16.91
CA ARG A 204 -8.24 7.49 -17.78
C ARG A 204 -6.99 7.01 -18.50
N SER A 205 -6.07 7.91 -18.80
CA SER A 205 -4.80 7.58 -19.44
C SER A 205 -3.95 6.66 -18.54
N VAL A 206 -3.94 6.93 -17.21
CA VAL A 206 -3.29 6.05 -16.22
C VAL A 206 -3.98 4.70 -16.16
N MET A 207 -5.31 4.67 -16.20
CA MET A 207 -6.07 3.41 -16.22
C MET A 207 -5.70 2.56 -17.43
N ALA A 208 -5.65 3.17 -18.62
CA ALA A 208 -5.25 2.50 -19.87
C ALA A 208 -3.78 2.01 -19.80
N LEU A 209 -2.90 2.80 -19.20
CA LEU A 209 -1.51 2.42 -18.96
C LEU A 209 -1.40 1.17 -18.08
N ILE A 210 -2.08 1.18 -16.93
CA ILE A 210 -2.09 0.03 -15.99
C ILE A 210 -2.71 -1.20 -16.64
N GLU A 211 -3.84 -1.05 -17.35
CA GLU A 211 -4.47 -2.15 -18.08
C GLU A 211 -3.51 -2.78 -19.10
N ARG A 212 -2.81 -1.97 -19.87
CA ARG A 212 -1.81 -2.44 -20.83
C ARG A 212 -0.67 -3.20 -20.14
N LEU A 213 -0.16 -2.68 -19.03
CA LEU A 213 0.89 -3.35 -18.24
C LEU A 213 0.44 -4.72 -17.71
N LEU A 214 -0.79 -4.82 -17.21
CA LEU A 214 -1.35 -6.08 -16.72
C LEU A 214 -1.53 -7.10 -17.85
N ARG A 215 -2.09 -6.70 -19.01
CA ARG A 215 -2.34 -7.59 -20.14
C ARG A 215 -1.05 -8.09 -20.80
N ASN A 216 -0.04 -7.25 -20.85
CA ASN A 216 1.25 -7.62 -21.46
C ASN A 216 2.16 -8.37 -20.47
N GLY A 217 1.93 -8.23 -19.17
CA GLY A 217 2.72 -8.81 -18.09
C GLY A 217 2.00 -9.99 -17.41
N VAL A 218 1.76 -9.83 -16.12
CA VAL A 218 1.32 -10.90 -15.19
C VAL A 218 -0.03 -11.53 -15.49
N LEU A 219 -0.91 -10.86 -16.23
CA LEU A 219 -2.21 -11.37 -16.66
C LEU A 219 -2.25 -11.73 -18.15
N ARG A 220 -1.10 -11.95 -18.75
CA ARG A 220 -0.98 -12.38 -20.14
C ARG A 220 -1.74 -13.69 -20.37
N GLY A 221 -2.62 -13.70 -21.38
CA GLY A 221 -3.45 -14.85 -21.69
C GLY A 221 -4.72 -15.02 -20.83
N CYS A 222 -5.02 -14.04 -19.95
CA CYS A 222 -6.28 -14.01 -19.19
C CYS A 222 -7.35 -13.20 -19.94
N ASP A 223 -7.74 -13.66 -21.14
CA ASP A 223 -8.65 -12.91 -22.04
C ASP A 223 -10.07 -12.72 -21.49
N GLY A 224 -10.45 -13.50 -20.48
CA GLY A 224 -11.75 -13.39 -19.79
C GLY A 224 -11.89 -12.25 -18.79
N LEU A 225 -10.80 -11.56 -18.47
CA LEU A 225 -10.83 -10.47 -17.49
C LEU A 225 -11.42 -9.18 -18.09
N ARG A 226 -12.47 -8.68 -17.45
CA ARG A 226 -13.08 -7.40 -17.79
C ARG A 226 -12.57 -6.31 -16.88
N PHE A 227 -11.92 -5.31 -17.43
CA PHE A 227 -11.48 -4.13 -16.70
C PHE A 227 -12.55 -3.03 -16.75
N GLY A 228 -12.60 -2.20 -15.71
CA GLY A 228 -13.46 -1.04 -15.66
C GLY A 228 -13.06 -0.02 -16.73
N SER A 229 -14.04 0.64 -17.33
CA SER A 229 -13.81 1.68 -18.35
C SER A 229 -13.99 3.10 -17.81
N GLN A 230 -14.47 3.23 -16.58
CA GLN A 230 -14.77 4.52 -15.95
C GLN A 230 -14.01 4.67 -14.63
N VAL A 231 -13.42 5.83 -14.42
CA VAL A 231 -12.79 6.18 -13.15
C VAL A 231 -13.88 6.46 -12.11
N LEU A 232 -13.91 5.66 -11.05
CA LEU A 232 -14.78 5.87 -9.90
C LEU A 232 -14.11 6.83 -8.92
N ARG A 233 -14.83 7.88 -8.55
CA ARG A 233 -14.38 8.79 -7.49
C ARG A 233 -14.79 8.19 -6.14
N PHE A 234 -13.89 7.46 -5.51
CA PHE A 234 -14.06 7.05 -4.12
C PHE A 234 -13.88 8.29 -3.25
N GLY A 235 -14.97 8.72 -2.59
CA GLY A 235 -14.97 9.95 -1.79
C GLY A 235 -13.94 9.88 -0.66
N ARG A 236 -12.85 10.60 -0.79
CA ARG A 236 -12.06 11.00 0.38
C ARG A 236 -13.01 11.83 1.26
N LYS A 237 -13.40 11.33 2.42
CA LYS A 237 -13.90 12.17 3.49
C LYS A 237 -12.81 13.20 3.75
N LYS A 238 -13.05 14.46 3.29
CA LYS A 238 -12.22 15.59 3.70
C LYS A 238 -12.17 15.56 5.22
N GLY A 239 -11.01 15.25 5.78
CA GLY A 239 -10.76 15.51 7.18
C GLY A 239 -11.13 16.98 7.39
N ARG A 240 -12.04 17.26 8.31
CA ARG A 240 -12.33 18.61 8.78
C ARG A 240 -10.99 19.22 9.14
N GLY A 241 -10.56 20.24 8.38
CA GLY A 241 -9.44 21.04 8.74
C GLY A 241 -9.65 21.52 10.17
N PHE A 242 -8.69 21.29 11.02
CA PHE A 242 -8.52 22.06 12.23
C PHE A 242 -8.28 23.49 11.75
N GLU A 243 -9.33 24.31 11.72
CA GLU A 243 -9.18 25.73 11.74
C GLU A 243 -8.53 26.06 13.09
N SER A 244 -7.29 26.46 13.03
CA SER A 244 -6.58 27.02 14.16
C SER A 244 -7.20 28.41 14.45
N GLU A 245 -8.18 28.45 15.34
CA GLU A 245 -8.48 29.68 16.10
C GLU A 245 -7.34 29.94 17.07
N LEU A 246 -6.28 30.53 16.58
CA LEU A 246 -5.23 31.12 17.36
C LEU A 246 -4.94 32.47 16.69
N TYR A 247 -5.72 33.48 17.10
CA TYR A 247 -5.40 34.92 17.21
C TYR A 247 -6.72 35.71 17.29
N SER A 248 -7.20 35.83 18.51
CA SER A 248 -7.96 37.01 18.96
C SER A 248 -7.59 37.26 20.41
#